data_8353a590d3828c250759345585d61adb
#
_entry.id   8353a590d3828c250759345585d61adb
#
_cell.length_a   1.000
_cell.length_b   1.000
_cell.length_c   1.000
_cell.angle_alpha   90.00
_cell.angle_beta   90.00
_cell.angle_gamma   90.00
#
_symmetry.space_group_name_H-M   'P 1'
#
loop_
_entity.id
_entity.type
_entity.pdbx_description
1 polymer ?
#
loop_
_entity_poly.entity_id
_entity_poly.type
_entity_poly.pdbx_seq_one_letter_code
_entity_poly.pdbx_strand_id
1 'polypeptide(L)' 'MTDPSPRAAVVASLASALSRAVDLGDEASARVVHEAIGRLLGLPVAPEG' A
#
# COMPACT_ATOMS: atom_id res chain seq x y z
N MET A 1 26.20 0.57 -3.38
CA MET A 1 24.75 0.79 -3.44
C MET A 1 24.02 -0.43 -2.89
N THR A 2 23.09 -0.21 -2.00
CA THR A 2 22.37 -1.30 -1.36
C THR A 2 21.12 -1.62 -2.15
N ASP A 3 20.94 -2.90 -2.48
CA ASP A 3 19.73 -3.32 -3.17
C ASP A 3 18.55 -3.26 -2.21
N PRO A 4 17.42 -2.73 -2.67
CA PRO A 4 16.23 -2.75 -1.83
C PRO A 4 15.77 -4.19 -1.61
N SER A 5 15.24 -4.46 -0.43
CA SER A 5 14.69 -5.80 -0.19
C SER A 5 13.47 -6.00 -1.08
N PRO A 6 13.13 -7.26 -1.41
CA PRO A 6 11.91 -7.53 -2.18
C PRO A 6 10.67 -6.93 -1.53
N ARG A 7 10.60 -6.96 -0.21
CA ARG A 7 9.47 -6.37 0.51
C ARG A 7 9.41 -4.87 0.27
N ALA A 8 10.56 -4.18 0.35
CA ALA A 8 10.60 -2.74 0.14
C ALA A 8 10.15 -2.38 -1.28
N ALA A 9 10.56 -3.17 -2.26
CA ALA A 9 10.16 -2.94 -3.64
C ALA A 9 8.65 -3.10 -3.83
N VAL A 10 8.06 -4.11 -3.20
CA VAL A 10 6.62 -4.33 -3.28
C VAL A 10 5.87 -3.18 -2.61
N VAL A 11 6.34 -2.76 -1.42
CA VAL A 11 5.70 -1.66 -0.72
C VAL A 11 5.77 -0.38 -1.54
N ALA A 12 6.90 -0.12 -2.18
CA ALA A 12 7.04 1.06 -3.03
C ALA A 12 6.07 1.03 -4.21
N SER A 13 5.89 -0.15 -4.82
CA SER A 13 4.94 -0.31 -5.92
C SER A 13 3.51 -0.09 -5.44
N LEU A 14 3.18 -0.61 -4.27
CA LEU A 14 1.85 -0.42 -3.71
C LEU A 14 1.60 1.04 -3.34
N ALA A 15 2.61 1.72 -2.82
CA ALA A 15 2.47 3.13 -2.49
C ALA A 15 2.18 3.96 -3.75
N SER A 16 2.85 3.64 -4.86
CA SER A 16 2.58 4.30 -6.13
C SER A 16 1.16 4.02 -6.61
N ALA A 17 0.71 2.78 -6.45
CA ALA A 17 -0.65 2.39 -6.83
C ALA A 17 -1.68 3.13 -5.97
N LEU A 18 -1.41 3.29 -4.68
CA LEU A 18 -2.29 4.02 -3.78
C LEU A 18 -2.43 5.47 -4.23
N SER A 19 -1.31 6.11 -4.52
CA SER A 19 -1.31 7.49 -4.97
C SER A 19 -2.13 7.65 -6.24
N ARG A 20 -1.98 6.72 -7.18
CA ARG A 20 -2.74 6.74 -8.42
C ARG A 20 -4.23 6.54 -8.17
N ALA A 21 -4.59 5.62 -7.28
CA ALA A 21 -5.99 5.38 -6.96
C ALA A 21 -6.64 6.61 -6.35
N VAL A 22 -5.92 7.30 -5.46
CA VAL A 22 -6.41 8.52 -4.86
C VAL A 22 -6.62 9.59 -5.93
N ASP A 23 -5.67 9.75 -6.83
CA ASP A 23 -5.76 10.75 -7.90
C ASP A 23 -6.94 10.48 -8.82
N LEU A 24 -7.27 9.21 -9.03
CA LEU A 24 -8.40 8.83 -9.87
C LEU A 24 -9.74 8.85 -9.12
N GLY A 25 -9.70 9.09 -7.83
CA GLY A 25 -10.90 9.07 -7.01
C GLY A 25 -11.45 7.66 -6.78
N ASP A 26 -10.61 6.65 -6.93
CA ASP A 26 -11.02 5.25 -6.76
C ASP A 26 -10.82 4.83 -5.31
N GLU A 27 -11.82 5.11 -4.48
CA GLU A 27 -11.73 4.83 -3.05
C GLU A 27 -11.62 3.34 -2.75
N ALA A 28 -12.29 2.51 -3.53
CA ALA A 28 -12.27 1.07 -3.31
C ALA A 28 -10.87 0.51 -3.53
N SER A 29 -10.24 0.89 -4.64
CA SER A 29 -8.88 0.45 -4.91
C SER A 29 -7.90 1.01 -3.90
N ALA A 30 -8.07 2.28 -3.53
CA ALA A 30 -7.19 2.90 -2.54
C ALA A 30 -7.25 2.16 -1.21
N ARG A 31 -8.44 1.75 -0.79
CA ARG A 31 -8.61 1.01 0.45
C ARG A 31 -7.92 -0.34 0.40
N VAL A 32 -8.09 -1.07 -0.71
CA VAL A 32 -7.47 -2.37 -0.87
C VAL A 32 -5.94 -2.26 -0.83
N VAL A 33 -5.38 -1.28 -1.53
CA VAL A 33 -3.93 -1.08 -1.55
C VAL A 33 -3.44 -0.68 -0.17
N HIS A 34 -4.15 0.18 0.53
CA HIS A 34 -3.77 0.62 1.87
C HIS A 34 -3.70 -0.56 2.84
N GLU A 35 -4.69 -1.45 2.78
CA GLU A 35 -4.68 -2.65 3.61
C GLU A 35 -3.50 -3.55 3.28
N ALA A 36 -3.21 -3.71 1.99
CA ALA A 36 -2.10 -4.54 1.57
C ALA A 36 -0.77 -4.00 2.09
N ILE A 37 -0.57 -2.69 2.03
CA ILE A 37 0.63 -2.06 2.56
C ILE A 37 0.73 -2.30 4.07
N GLY A 38 -0.37 -2.13 4.77
CA GLY A 38 -0.39 -2.34 6.21
C GLY A 38 0.02 -3.75 6.59
N ARG A 39 -0.50 -4.74 5.86
CA ARG A 39 -0.16 -6.14 6.12
C ARG A 39 1.30 -6.43 5.85
N LEU A 40 1.82 -5.88 4.77
CA LEU A 40 3.23 -6.10 4.42
C LEU A 40 4.17 -5.48 5.45
N LEU A 41 3.79 -4.36 6.02
CA LEU A 41 4.59 -3.69 7.03
C LEU A 41 4.36 -4.25 8.44
N GLY A 42 3.39 -5.15 8.58
CA GLY A 42 3.06 -5.70 9.88
C GLY A 42 2.32 -4.73 10.78
N LEU A 43 1.72 -3.71 10.19
CA LEU A 43 0.97 -2.72 10.95
C LEU A 43 -0.46 -3.22 11.17
N PRO A 44 -1.07 -2.90 12.31
CA PRO A 44 -2.47 -3.25 12.51
C PRO A 44 -3.33 -2.44 11.56
N VAL A 45 -4.17 -3.15 10.82
CA VAL A 45 -5.16 -2.50 9.96
C VAL A 45 -6.45 -2.52 10.76
N ALA A 46 -6.83 -1.37 11.28
CA ALA A 46 -8.01 -1.29 12.12
C ALA A 46 -9.26 -1.56 11.28
N PRO A 47 -10.10 -2.49 11.72
CA PRO A 47 -11.37 -2.68 11.03
C PRO A 47 -12.23 -1.45 11.24
N GLU A 48 -13.05 -1.17 10.27
CA GLU A 48 -14.01 -0.11 10.38
C GLU A 48 -15.04 -0.49 11.41
N GLY A 49 -15.08 0.28 12.38
CA GLY A 49 -15.94 0.07 13.34
C GLY A 49 -16.87 -0.01 13.99
#